data_4b3d6d57a55bbb21016586811c39ce82
#
_entry.id   4b3d6d57a55bbb21016586811c39ce82
#
_cell.length_a   1.000
_cell.length_b   1.000
_cell.length_c   1.000
_cell.angle_alpha   90.00
_cell.angle_beta   90.00
_cell.angle_gamma   90.00
#
_symmetry.space_group_name_H-M   'P 1'
#
loop_
_entity.id
_entity.type
_entity.pdbx_description
1 polymer ?
#
loop_
_entity_poly.entity_id
_entity_poly.type
_entity_poly.pdbx_seq_one_letter_code
_entity_poly.pdbx_strand_id
1 'polypeptide(L)'
;ENALGQNSVAIGSENTSHVADTITLGQSNNAKTMGGISIGKNNLTDSADGNRSDVERNRENSQIAIGRDNTATNLDAIAIGRDTHATGSGATAFGARADASGNNSIAIGQSGKTSDRVVASGVNSIAIGMQSQATGESAIAEGPGSRAGGKYGVALGRTTKANAEAATALGNAAEANIANGVALGSSSVTTTDKGVVGYNPSDLHNRKYTNLQGNVQKATTAAVSIGNGETLTRQLTGLAAGTADTDAVNVAQLKNVGVAVTGNTGSSDFLTDGGKLNVRGEGRVSVAASDDGAKDSKLTLKFDDTNLVKAGRNVTVDTSVTDGKTTYTINAADTAAKYDFLTNATANGGKVDGTAKPATVQSGTTVNYAAGKNLTVKQDIKQSIGEQTYTYSLNSDLGGITSITNNGGPTMHFGGDNISITGGNLDLGGNNITNLKSGGDVTNNAANIGDVVRISK
;
A
#
# COMPACT_ATOMS: atom_id res chain seq x y z
N GLU A 1 51.44 12.51 -45.20
CA GLU A 1 50.46 13.36 -44.48
C GLU A 1 49.57 14.01 -45.55
N ASN A 2 48.32 13.59 -45.67
CA ASN A 2 47.40 14.16 -46.67
C ASN A 2 46.35 15.02 -45.93
N ALA A 3 46.73 16.25 -45.54
CA ALA A 3 45.77 17.27 -45.20
C ALA A 3 45.21 17.80 -46.55
N LEU A 4 44.01 17.40 -46.93
CA LEU A 4 43.38 17.75 -48.20
C LEU A 4 42.36 18.88 -48.05
N GLY A 5 41.89 19.17 -46.83
CA GLY A 5 40.91 20.21 -46.54
C GLY A 5 41.50 21.57 -46.21
N GLN A 6 40.80 22.66 -46.55
CA GLN A 6 41.18 24.01 -46.16
C GLN A 6 41.16 24.14 -44.62
N ASN A 7 42.12 24.84 -44.02
CA ASN A 7 42.29 25.05 -42.57
C ASN A 7 42.45 23.75 -41.75
N SER A 8 42.85 22.64 -42.39
CA SER A 8 42.96 21.36 -41.70
C SER A 8 44.36 21.13 -41.13
N VAL A 9 44.43 20.39 -40.02
CA VAL A 9 45.68 19.99 -39.36
C VAL A 9 45.80 18.47 -39.41
N ALA A 10 46.91 17.94 -39.98
CA ALA A 10 47.25 16.52 -39.94
C ALA A 10 48.70 16.35 -39.42
N ILE A 11 48.89 15.78 -38.28
CA ILE A 11 50.21 15.56 -37.62
C ILE A 11 50.35 14.08 -37.26
N GLY A 12 51.43 13.44 -37.73
CA GLY A 12 51.73 12.05 -37.47
C GLY A 12 51.76 11.20 -38.76
N SER A 13 51.54 9.88 -38.64
CA SER A 13 51.59 8.97 -39.77
C SER A 13 50.18 8.51 -40.26
N GLU A 14 50.00 8.42 -41.55
CA GLU A 14 48.76 7.87 -42.15
C GLU A 14 47.45 8.58 -41.76
N ASN A 15 47.56 9.83 -41.29
CA ASN A 15 46.37 10.61 -40.99
C ASN A 15 45.74 11.19 -42.25
N THR A 16 44.42 11.18 -42.33
CA THR A 16 43.67 11.70 -43.48
C THR A 16 42.66 12.75 -43.04
N SER A 17 42.75 13.94 -43.62
CA SER A 17 41.85 15.08 -43.42
C SER A 17 41.21 15.43 -44.76
N HIS A 18 40.02 14.85 -45.05
CA HIS A 18 39.40 14.95 -46.36
C HIS A 18 38.65 16.27 -46.60
N VAL A 19 38.22 16.94 -45.54
CA VAL A 19 37.36 18.14 -45.62
C VAL A 19 37.95 19.29 -44.83
N ALA A 20 37.35 20.48 -44.97
CA ALA A 20 37.83 21.69 -44.29
C ALA A 20 37.66 21.62 -42.75
N ASP A 21 38.49 22.42 -42.07
CA ASP A 21 38.42 22.66 -40.61
C ASP A 21 38.59 21.39 -39.74
N THR A 22 39.29 20.35 -40.24
CA THR A 22 39.52 19.09 -39.54
C THR A 22 40.79 19.07 -38.75
N ILE A 23 40.84 18.30 -37.67
CA ILE A 23 42.05 18.03 -36.88
C ILE A 23 42.32 16.52 -36.83
N THR A 24 43.45 16.06 -37.34
CA THR A 24 43.93 14.67 -37.17
C THR A 24 45.30 14.65 -36.54
N LEU A 25 45.45 14.03 -35.36
CA LEU A 25 46.74 13.93 -34.66
C LEU A 25 47.00 12.48 -34.28
N GLY A 26 48.14 11.92 -34.68
CA GLY A 26 48.57 10.58 -34.27
C GLY A 26 48.77 9.62 -35.45
N GLN A 27 48.19 8.42 -35.44
CA GLN A 27 48.41 7.40 -36.45
C GLN A 27 47.06 6.89 -37.03
N SER A 28 46.97 6.86 -38.39
CA SER A 28 45.86 6.27 -39.12
C SER A 28 44.48 6.86 -38.73
N ASN A 29 44.43 8.12 -38.32
CA ASN A 29 43.14 8.78 -38.03
C ASN A 29 42.50 9.30 -39.31
N ASN A 30 41.20 9.26 -39.42
CA ASN A 30 40.46 9.62 -40.62
C ASN A 30 39.29 10.57 -40.30
N ALA A 31 39.43 11.84 -40.65
CA ALA A 31 38.40 12.86 -40.49
C ALA A 31 37.74 13.15 -41.83
N LYS A 32 36.50 12.72 -41.99
CA LYS A 32 35.72 12.85 -43.24
C LYS A 32 34.59 13.89 -43.13
N THR A 33 34.48 14.58 -42.00
CA THR A 33 33.43 15.58 -41.79
C THR A 33 34.04 16.92 -41.43
N MET A 34 33.43 18.03 -41.88
CA MET A 34 33.88 19.39 -41.57
C MET A 34 33.83 19.62 -40.07
N GLY A 35 34.86 20.26 -39.50
CA GLY A 35 34.97 20.41 -38.05
C GLY A 35 35.33 19.13 -37.29
N GLY A 36 35.52 18.00 -37.97
CA GLY A 36 35.84 16.71 -37.36
C GLY A 36 37.19 16.69 -36.64
N ILE A 37 37.22 16.15 -35.42
CA ILE A 37 38.43 16.00 -34.61
C ILE A 37 38.73 14.52 -34.37
N SER A 38 39.87 14.02 -34.91
CA SER A 38 40.32 12.65 -34.75
C SER A 38 41.73 12.62 -34.13
N ILE A 39 41.86 12.24 -32.85
CA ILE A 39 43.14 12.29 -32.14
C ILE A 39 43.48 10.92 -31.56
N GLY A 40 44.67 10.38 -31.86
CA GLY A 40 45.16 9.12 -31.35
C GLY A 40 45.46 8.11 -32.44
N LYS A 41 44.86 6.92 -32.41
CA LYS A 41 45.13 5.86 -33.37
C LYS A 41 43.83 5.24 -33.90
N ASN A 42 43.76 5.11 -35.24
CA ASN A 42 42.63 4.48 -35.97
C ASN A 42 41.25 5.08 -35.61
N ASN A 43 41.18 6.38 -35.34
CA ASN A 43 39.91 7.01 -35.09
C ASN A 43 39.23 7.46 -36.39
N LEU A 44 37.89 7.36 -36.44
CA LEU A 44 37.06 7.76 -37.56
C LEU A 44 36.02 8.80 -37.12
N THR A 45 35.97 9.93 -37.85
CA THR A 45 34.80 10.80 -37.87
C THR A 45 34.20 10.77 -39.29
N ASP A 46 32.91 10.41 -39.37
CA ASP A 46 32.20 10.24 -40.66
C ASP A 46 30.72 10.66 -40.54
N SER A 47 30.10 10.95 -41.64
CA SER A 47 28.66 11.18 -41.74
C SER A 47 28.01 9.97 -42.41
N ALA A 48 27.18 9.23 -41.70
CA ALA A 48 26.49 8.04 -42.22
C ALA A 48 25.33 8.38 -43.21
N ASP A 49 24.92 9.64 -43.28
CA ASP A 49 23.82 10.07 -44.17
C ASP A 49 24.29 10.20 -45.63
N GLY A 50 24.30 9.07 -46.34
CA GLY A 50 24.64 9.01 -47.77
C GLY A 50 23.77 9.84 -48.72
N ASN A 51 22.80 10.58 -48.25
CA ASN A 51 21.75 11.22 -49.05
C ASN A 51 21.66 12.76 -48.96
N ARG A 52 22.54 13.43 -48.16
CA ARG A 52 22.58 14.91 -48.14
C ARG A 52 23.60 15.43 -49.12
N SER A 53 23.32 16.62 -49.71
CA SER A 53 24.30 17.30 -50.54
C SER A 53 25.60 17.64 -49.79
N ASP A 54 26.72 17.64 -50.45
CA ASP A 54 28.04 17.93 -49.81
C ASP A 54 28.08 19.26 -49.05
N VAL A 55 27.24 20.23 -49.45
CA VAL A 55 27.10 21.54 -48.78
C VAL A 55 26.27 21.45 -47.49
N GLU A 56 25.27 20.59 -47.44
CA GLU A 56 24.46 20.36 -46.26
C GLU A 56 25.13 19.43 -45.23
N ARG A 57 25.94 18.47 -45.69
CA ARG A 57 26.76 17.59 -44.84
C ARG A 57 27.82 18.34 -44.05
N ASN A 58 28.30 19.45 -44.58
CA ASN A 58 29.49 20.14 -44.11
C ASN A 58 29.23 21.33 -43.19
N ARG A 59 27.99 21.75 -42.98
CA ARG A 59 27.68 22.98 -42.20
C ARG A 59 27.37 22.81 -40.74
N GLU A 60 27.12 21.59 -40.29
CA GLU A 60 26.62 21.36 -38.92
C GLU A 60 27.19 20.10 -38.23
N ASN A 61 28.34 19.59 -38.67
CA ASN A 61 28.88 18.29 -38.22
C ASN A 61 30.19 18.50 -37.48
N SER A 62 30.17 18.42 -36.17
CA SER A 62 31.38 18.53 -35.31
C SER A 62 31.62 17.21 -34.56
N GLN A 63 31.97 16.13 -35.29
CA GLN A 63 32.28 14.86 -34.62
C GLN A 63 33.64 14.91 -33.93
N ILE A 64 33.73 14.25 -32.79
CA ILE A 64 34.95 14.11 -32.01
C ILE A 64 35.27 12.64 -31.77
N ALA A 65 36.44 12.18 -32.24
CA ALA A 65 36.92 10.83 -31.94
C ALA A 65 38.34 10.92 -31.34
N ILE A 66 38.49 10.63 -30.07
CA ILE A 66 39.73 10.76 -29.30
C ILE A 66 40.11 9.46 -28.62
N GLY A 67 41.32 8.94 -28.89
CA GLY A 67 41.85 7.72 -28.29
C GLY A 67 42.27 6.68 -29.32
N ARG A 68 41.78 5.44 -29.22
CA ARG A 68 42.16 4.36 -30.13
C ARG A 68 40.96 3.58 -30.63
N ASP A 69 40.90 3.37 -31.93
CA ASP A 69 39.87 2.58 -32.59
C ASP A 69 38.43 3.12 -32.34
N ASN A 70 38.30 4.46 -32.21
CA ASN A 70 37.00 5.07 -31.94
C ASN A 70 36.30 5.47 -33.26
N THR A 71 34.97 5.40 -33.24
CA THR A 71 34.11 5.77 -34.37
C THR A 71 33.06 6.79 -33.90
N ALA A 72 33.09 7.99 -34.43
CA ALA A 72 32.06 9.00 -34.28
C ALA A 72 31.41 9.25 -35.63
N THR A 73 30.18 8.81 -35.82
CA THR A 73 29.42 8.98 -37.07
C THR A 73 28.09 9.67 -36.77
N ASN A 74 27.59 10.41 -37.74
CA ASN A 74 26.43 11.28 -37.61
C ASN A 74 26.69 12.60 -36.85
N LEU A 75 25.70 13.49 -36.94
CA LEU A 75 25.73 14.86 -36.43
C LEU A 75 26.20 14.91 -34.97
N ASP A 76 27.19 15.75 -34.68
CA ASP A 76 27.66 16.10 -33.31
C ASP A 76 28.00 14.90 -32.39
N ALA A 77 28.36 13.76 -33.01
CA ALA A 77 28.70 12.56 -32.26
C ALA A 77 30.07 12.67 -31.59
N ILE A 78 30.18 12.24 -30.35
CA ILE A 78 31.41 12.28 -29.54
C ILE A 78 31.80 10.87 -29.08
N ALA A 79 32.95 10.36 -29.54
CA ALA A 79 33.51 9.09 -29.13
C ALA A 79 34.90 9.28 -28.50
N ILE A 80 35.05 9.09 -27.23
CA ILE A 80 36.31 9.29 -26.50
C ILE A 80 36.66 8.03 -25.69
N GLY A 81 37.78 7.38 -26.04
CA GLY A 81 38.25 6.21 -25.33
C GLY A 81 38.97 5.20 -26.20
N ARG A 82 38.64 3.92 -26.08
CA ARG A 82 39.20 2.83 -26.86
C ARG A 82 38.12 1.90 -27.39
N ASP A 83 38.01 1.69 -28.66
CA ASP A 83 36.98 0.87 -29.32
C ASP A 83 35.56 1.38 -28.93
N THR A 84 35.41 2.70 -29.00
CA THR A 84 34.22 3.43 -28.56
C THR A 84 33.44 3.90 -29.80
N HIS A 85 32.13 3.69 -29.77
CA HIS A 85 31.26 4.00 -30.93
C HIS A 85 30.17 5.00 -30.52
N ALA A 86 30.14 6.15 -31.16
CA ALA A 86 29.06 7.13 -31.08
C ALA A 86 28.47 7.23 -32.51
N THR A 87 27.39 6.48 -32.76
CA THR A 87 26.83 6.34 -34.10
C THR A 87 25.43 6.96 -34.26
N GLY A 88 24.80 7.40 -33.18
CA GLY A 88 23.59 8.21 -33.23
C GLY A 88 23.89 9.70 -33.39
N SER A 89 23.01 10.48 -34.01
CA SER A 89 23.11 11.95 -34.04
C SER A 89 23.04 12.51 -32.61
N GLY A 90 23.98 13.41 -32.27
CA GLY A 90 24.11 13.95 -30.89
C GLY A 90 24.53 12.91 -29.84
N ALA A 91 24.99 11.73 -30.28
CA ALA A 91 25.37 10.68 -29.35
C ALA A 91 26.72 10.93 -28.69
N THR A 92 26.84 10.59 -27.41
CA THR A 92 28.10 10.70 -26.65
C THR A 92 28.48 9.34 -26.08
N ALA A 93 29.64 8.82 -26.49
CA ALA A 93 30.21 7.60 -25.97
C ALA A 93 31.58 7.89 -25.31
N PHE A 94 31.72 7.54 -24.04
CA PHE A 94 32.94 7.82 -23.27
C PHE A 94 33.41 6.59 -22.49
N GLY A 95 34.69 6.23 -22.67
CA GLY A 95 35.34 5.12 -21.96
C GLY A 95 35.85 4.03 -22.91
N ALA A 96 36.04 2.82 -22.44
CA ALA A 96 36.48 1.71 -23.27
C ALA A 96 35.28 0.83 -23.64
N ARG A 97 35.02 0.67 -24.94
CA ARG A 97 33.88 -0.11 -25.48
C ARG A 97 32.51 0.42 -25.06
N ALA A 98 32.36 1.73 -25.02
CA ALA A 98 31.05 2.37 -24.94
C ALA A 98 30.43 2.45 -26.34
N ASP A 99 29.11 2.24 -26.44
CA ASP A 99 28.33 2.23 -27.67
C ASP A 99 27.08 3.10 -27.50
N ALA A 100 27.07 4.27 -28.08
CA ALA A 100 25.97 5.20 -28.12
C ALA A 100 25.39 5.24 -29.53
N SER A 101 24.48 4.33 -29.87
CA SER A 101 23.89 4.20 -31.17
C SER A 101 22.51 4.84 -31.34
N GLY A 102 21.85 5.17 -30.25
CA GLY A 102 20.62 5.96 -30.28
C GLY A 102 20.89 7.44 -30.52
N ASN A 103 19.97 8.13 -31.21
CA ASN A 103 20.06 9.59 -31.37
C ASN A 103 19.98 10.25 -29.97
N ASN A 104 20.83 11.25 -29.74
CA ASN A 104 20.97 11.96 -28.43
C ASN A 104 21.24 11.01 -27.26
N SER A 105 21.81 9.83 -27.49
CA SER A 105 22.11 8.87 -26.45
C SER A 105 23.47 9.12 -25.79
N ILE A 106 23.59 8.66 -24.55
CA ILE A 106 24.83 8.80 -23.76
C ILE A 106 25.25 7.42 -23.25
N ALA A 107 26.44 6.97 -23.60
CA ALA A 107 27.06 5.75 -23.10
C ALA A 107 28.37 6.07 -22.39
N ILE A 108 28.43 5.90 -21.08
CA ILE A 108 29.62 6.21 -20.26
C ILE A 108 30.01 5.00 -19.44
N GLY A 109 31.26 4.58 -19.57
CA GLY A 109 31.80 3.50 -18.76
C GLY A 109 32.83 2.66 -19.49
N GLN A 110 33.20 1.56 -18.87
CA GLN A 110 34.25 0.70 -19.39
C GLN A 110 33.79 -0.77 -19.39
N SER A 111 34.09 -1.49 -20.45
CA SER A 111 33.96 -2.95 -20.50
C SER A 111 35.30 -3.63 -20.70
N GLY A 112 35.54 -4.74 -20.03
CA GLY A 112 36.73 -5.57 -20.18
C GLY A 112 36.72 -6.43 -21.46
N LYS A 113 35.54 -6.74 -22.00
CA LYS A 113 35.34 -7.61 -23.18
C LYS A 113 34.51 -6.92 -24.24
N THR A 114 34.76 -7.26 -25.49
CA THR A 114 33.99 -6.75 -26.66
C THR A 114 32.54 -7.18 -26.65
N SER A 115 32.23 -8.35 -26.06
CA SER A 115 30.86 -8.85 -25.94
C SER A 115 29.99 -8.10 -24.93
N ASP A 116 30.64 -7.35 -24.02
CA ASP A 116 29.96 -6.80 -22.83
C ASP A 116 29.99 -5.27 -22.83
N ARG A 117 29.70 -4.64 -23.94
CA ARG A 117 29.75 -3.17 -24.11
C ARG A 117 28.80 -2.44 -23.16
N VAL A 118 29.11 -1.19 -22.87
CA VAL A 118 28.15 -0.21 -22.35
C VAL A 118 27.30 0.25 -23.53
N VAL A 119 25.98 0.07 -23.49
CA VAL A 119 25.13 0.29 -24.66
C VAL A 119 24.00 1.29 -24.35
N ALA A 120 23.96 2.37 -25.12
CA ALA A 120 22.84 3.32 -25.17
C ALA A 120 22.29 3.34 -26.60
N SER A 121 21.37 2.41 -26.90
CA SER A 121 20.80 2.26 -28.26
C SER A 121 19.40 2.85 -28.44
N GLY A 122 18.70 3.15 -27.35
CA GLY A 122 17.44 3.88 -27.42
C GLY A 122 17.65 5.36 -27.75
N VAL A 123 16.74 5.96 -28.49
CA VAL A 123 16.73 7.42 -28.72
C VAL A 123 16.62 8.13 -27.35
N ASN A 124 17.43 9.16 -27.13
CA ASN A 124 17.52 9.90 -25.85
C ASN A 124 17.86 9.01 -24.63
N SER A 125 18.46 7.85 -24.84
CA SER A 125 18.79 6.94 -23.74
C SER A 125 20.12 7.26 -23.06
N ILE A 126 20.24 6.85 -21.81
CA ILE A 126 21.47 7.06 -20.99
C ILE A 126 21.89 5.73 -20.38
N ALA A 127 23.12 5.29 -20.68
CA ALA A 127 23.76 4.11 -20.09
C ALA A 127 25.05 4.51 -19.39
N ILE A 128 25.12 4.39 -18.07
CA ILE A 128 26.29 4.72 -17.27
C ILE A 128 26.69 3.54 -16.38
N GLY A 129 27.94 3.10 -16.53
CA GLY A 129 28.49 1.99 -15.77
C GLY A 129 28.95 0.82 -16.62
N MET A 130 29.74 -0.06 -16.04
CA MET A 130 30.24 -1.26 -16.71
C MET A 130 29.09 -2.17 -17.18
N GLN A 131 29.03 -2.51 -18.46
CA GLN A 131 27.98 -3.40 -19.02
C GLN A 131 26.55 -2.88 -18.86
N SER A 132 26.34 -1.59 -18.58
CA SER A 132 25.02 -1.00 -18.54
C SER A 132 24.37 -0.96 -19.92
N GLN A 133 23.07 -1.15 -20.00
CA GLN A 133 22.32 -1.20 -21.25
C GLN A 133 21.02 -0.38 -21.15
N ALA A 134 20.93 0.70 -21.90
CA ALA A 134 19.73 1.52 -22.06
C ALA A 134 19.24 1.38 -23.52
N THR A 135 18.35 0.42 -23.76
CA THR A 135 17.87 0.08 -25.10
C THR A 135 16.48 0.62 -25.41
N GLY A 136 15.71 0.98 -24.39
CA GLY A 136 14.42 1.65 -24.57
C GLY A 136 14.60 3.12 -24.96
N GLU A 137 13.64 3.68 -25.68
CA GLU A 137 13.55 5.12 -25.95
C GLU A 137 13.46 5.89 -24.63
N SER A 138 14.29 6.92 -24.48
CA SER A 138 14.39 7.73 -23.25
C SER A 138 14.64 6.91 -21.96
N ALA A 139 15.25 5.75 -22.09
CA ALA A 139 15.57 4.87 -20.97
C ALA A 139 16.86 5.31 -20.27
N ILE A 140 16.93 5.09 -18.96
CA ILE A 140 18.09 5.37 -18.14
C ILE A 140 18.56 4.08 -17.45
N ALA A 141 19.80 3.67 -17.69
CA ALA A 141 20.46 2.55 -17.02
C ALA A 141 21.74 3.03 -16.35
N GLU A 142 21.76 3.13 -15.04
CA GLU A 142 22.92 3.57 -14.25
C GLU A 142 23.33 2.50 -13.24
N GLY A 143 24.57 2.09 -13.32
CA GLY A 143 25.18 1.08 -12.48
C GLY A 143 25.72 -0.12 -13.25
N PRO A 144 26.67 -0.86 -12.66
CA PRO A 144 27.24 -2.04 -13.31
C PRO A 144 26.19 -3.10 -13.66
N GLY A 145 26.09 -3.47 -14.94
CA GLY A 145 25.16 -4.47 -15.42
C GLY A 145 23.68 -4.06 -15.39
N SER A 146 23.38 -2.78 -15.15
CA SER A 146 22.01 -2.26 -15.18
C SER A 146 21.40 -2.37 -16.58
N ARG A 147 20.09 -2.58 -16.67
CA ARG A 147 19.36 -2.74 -17.93
C ARG A 147 18.04 -1.99 -17.93
N ALA A 148 17.87 -1.04 -18.80
CA ALA A 148 16.63 -0.33 -19.04
C ALA A 148 16.15 -0.64 -20.47
N GLY A 149 15.38 -1.73 -20.61
CA GLY A 149 14.86 -2.22 -21.88
C GLY A 149 13.53 -1.60 -22.29
N GLY A 150 12.72 -1.22 -21.30
CA GLY A 150 11.43 -0.58 -21.53
C GLY A 150 11.58 0.88 -21.99
N LYS A 151 10.69 1.34 -22.89
CA LYS A 151 10.56 2.76 -23.22
C LYS A 151 10.29 3.55 -21.93
N TYR A 152 10.98 4.65 -21.73
CA TYR A 152 10.96 5.45 -20.48
C TYR A 152 11.38 4.68 -19.21
N GLY A 153 12.00 3.53 -19.38
CA GLY A 153 12.45 2.70 -18.25
C GLY A 153 13.61 3.33 -17.50
N VAL A 154 13.58 3.24 -16.16
CA VAL A 154 14.66 3.75 -15.28
C VAL A 154 15.21 2.60 -14.44
N ALA A 155 16.47 2.25 -14.62
CA ALA A 155 17.18 1.19 -13.91
C ALA A 155 18.41 1.77 -13.19
N LEU A 156 18.32 2.03 -11.89
CA LEU A 156 19.39 2.61 -11.09
C LEU A 156 19.91 1.62 -10.04
N GLY A 157 21.13 1.17 -10.21
CA GLY A 157 21.81 0.23 -9.31
C GLY A 157 22.51 -0.90 -10.06
N ARG A 158 23.26 -1.70 -9.33
CA ARG A 158 23.98 -2.83 -9.90
C ARG A 158 23.00 -3.93 -10.34
N THR A 159 23.13 -4.44 -11.56
CA THR A 159 22.28 -5.52 -12.14
C THR A 159 20.78 -5.25 -12.09
N THR A 160 20.40 -4.01 -11.96
CA THR A 160 19.01 -3.55 -11.90
C THR A 160 18.34 -3.67 -13.27
N LYS A 161 17.06 -3.99 -13.33
CA LYS A 161 16.33 -4.18 -14.59
C LYS A 161 15.01 -3.42 -14.61
N ALA A 162 14.83 -2.55 -15.59
CA ALA A 162 13.56 -1.91 -15.94
C ALA A 162 13.12 -2.45 -17.30
N ASN A 163 12.37 -3.55 -17.30
CA ASN A 163 12.10 -4.34 -18.52
C ASN A 163 10.85 -3.86 -19.26
N ALA A 164 9.92 -3.21 -18.57
CA ALA A 164 8.63 -2.78 -19.13
C ALA A 164 8.58 -1.27 -19.37
N GLU A 165 7.61 -0.81 -20.15
CA GLU A 165 7.39 0.61 -20.45
C GLU A 165 7.15 1.41 -19.15
N ALA A 166 7.81 2.56 -19.03
CA ALA A 166 7.75 3.46 -17.88
C ALA A 166 8.01 2.77 -16.52
N ALA A 167 8.68 1.62 -16.53
CA ALA A 167 9.04 0.89 -15.34
C ALA A 167 10.23 1.55 -14.63
N THR A 168 10.20 1.61 -13.31
CA THR A 168 11.28 2.15 -12.49
C THR A 168 11.81 1.09 -11.54
N ALA A 169 13.09 0.75 -11.67
CA ALA A 169 13.80 -0.15 -10.78
C ALA A 169 14.93 0.60 -10.08
N LEU A 170 14.91 0.66 -8.77
CA LEU A 170 15.89 1.35 -7.94
C LEU A 170 16.44 0.44 -6.85
N GLY A 171 17.70 0.12 -6.94
CA GLY A 171 18.44 -0.72 -5.99
C GLY A 171 19.16 -1.89 -6.64
N ASN A 172 20.14 -2.47 -5.93
CA ASN A 172 20.88 -3.62 -6.45
C ASN A 172 19.93 -4.78 -6.81
N ALA A 173 20.02 -5.31 -8.02
CA ALA A 173 19.19 -6.41 -8.51
C ALA A 173 17.67 -6.19 -8.41
N ALA A 174 17.21 -4.94 -8.34
CA ALA A 174 15.78 -4.64 -8.44
C ALA A 174 15.27 -4.91 -9.87
N GLU A 175 14.05 -5.46 -9.99
CA GLU A 175 13.45 -5.80 -11.29
C GLU A 175 12.02 -5.22 -11.41
N ALA A 176 11.85 -4.27 -12.33
CA ALA A 176 10.55 -3.70 -12.67
C ALA A 176 10.07 -4.31 -14.00
N ASN A 177 9.19 -5.30 -13.90
CA ASN A 177 8.74 -6.12 -15.03
C ASN A 177 7.34 -5.76 -15.53
N ILE A 178 6.66 -4.86 -14.85
CA ILE A 178 5.29 -4.44 -15.15
C ILE A 178 5.34 -2.98 -15.61
N ALA A 179 4.59 -2.65 -16.67
CA ALA A 179 4.51 -1.28 -17.19
C ALA A 179 3.99 -0.31 -16.11
N ASN A 180 4.66 0.85 -15.97
CA ASN A 180 4.42 1.83 -14.90
C ASN A 180 4.69 1.30 -13.47
N GLY A 181 5.27 0.11 -13.32
CA GLY A 181 5.59 -0.49 -12.03
C GLY A 181 6.88 0.07 -11.43
N VAL A 182 6.95 0.11 -10.11
CA VAL A 182 8.14 0.57 -9.39
C VAL A 182 8.67 -0.54 -8.49
N ALA A 183 9.91 -0.97 -8.70
CA ALA A 183 10.64 -1.85 -7.80
C ALA A 183 11.63 -1.02 -6.96
N LEU A 184 11.35 -0.84 -5.68
CA LEU A 184 12.11 0.02 -4.79
C LEU A 184 12.88 -0.78 -3.74
N GLY A 185 14.19 -0.70 -3.79
CA GLY A 185 15.11 -1.39 -2.90
C GLY A 185 15.76 -2.63 -3.51
N SER A 186 16.85 -3.08 -2.91
CA SER A 186 17.61 -4.23 -3.40
C SER A 186 16.74 -5.48 -3.54
N SER A 187 16.84 -6.16 -4.68
CA SER A 187 16.10 -7.38 -5.01
C SER A 187 14.57 -7.27 -4.95
N SER A 188 14.03 -6.05 -4.97
CA SER A 188 12.58 -5.85 -5.09
C SER A 188 12.13 -6.19 -6.51
N VAL A 189 10.94 -6.81 -6.63
CA VAL A 189 10.39 -7.23 -7.93
C VAL A 189 8.95 -6.76 -8.06
N THR A 190 8.59 -6.15 -9.20
CA THR A 190 7.19 -5.83 -9.48
C THR A 190 6.46 -7.08 -9.99
N THR A 191 5.39 -7.46 -9.31
CA THR A 191 4.56 -8.62 -9.64
C THR A 191 3.08 -8.29 -9.84
N THR A 192 2.67 -7.08 -9.46
CA THR A 192 1.26 -6.68 -9.42
C THR A 192 0.98 -5.56 -10.42
N ASP A 193 0.12 -5.84 -11.39
CA ASP A 193 -0.33 -4.88 -12.39
C ASP A 193 -1.53 -4.06 -11.88
N LYS A 194 -1.92 -3.04 -12.66
CA LYS A 194 -3.19 -2.32 -12.49
C LYS A 194 -4.36 -3.28 -12.53
N GLY A 195 -5.45 -2.90 -11.87
CA GLY A 195 -6.70 -3.63 -11.97
C GLY A 195 -6.82 -4.81 -11.01
N VAL A 196 -5.78 -5.14 -10.25
CA VAL A 196 -5.88 -6.12 -9.17
C VAL A 196 -6.77 -5.55 -8.07
N VAL A 197 -7.79 -6.32 -7.69
CA VAL A 197 -8.73 -5.97 -6.62
C VAL A 197 -8.07 -6.22 -5.28
N GLY A 198 -8.06 -5.20 -4.43
CA GLY A 198 -7.59 -5.32 -3.05
C GLY A 198 -8.56 -6.13 -2.18
N TYR A 199 -8.09 -6.55 -1.02
CA TYR A 199 -8.91 -7.27 -0.06
C TYR A 199 -10.14 -6.45 0.33
N ASN A 200 -11.33 -7.05 0.21
CA ASN A 200 -12.59 -6.46 0.63
C ASN A 200 -13.18 -7.27 1.81
N PRO A 201 -13.27 -6.71 3.01
CA PRO A 201 -13.82 -7.40 4.17
C PRO A 201 -15.29 -7.85 3.99
N SER A 202 -16.04 -7.21 3.07
CA SER A 202 -17.43 -7.59 2.78
C SER A 202 -17.56 -8.99 2.16
N ASP A 203 -16.51 -9.47 1.49
CA ASP A 203 -16.51 -10.77 0.82
C ASP A 203 -16.44 -11.94 1.82
N LEU A 204 -15.97 -11.70 3.05
CA LEU A 204 -15.76 -12.73 4.05
C LEU A 204 -17.02 -13.12 4.84
N HIS A 205 -18.03 -12.25 4.95
CA HIS A 205 -19.09 -12.46 5.91
C HIS A 205 -20.48 -12.03 5.42
N ASN A 206 -20.66 -11.74 4.14
CA ASN A 206 -21.92 -11.20 3.60
C ASN A 206 -22.44 -9.96 4.39
N ARG A 207 -21.53 -9.25 5.04
CA ARG A 207 -21.85 -8.07 5.84
C ARG A 207 -21.99 -6.86 4.91
N LYS A 208 -23.01 -6.06 5.12
CA LYS A 208 -23.17 -4.72 4.52
C LYS A 208 -22.16 -3.72 5.13
N TYR A 209 -20.86 -3.97 4.98
CA TYR A 209 -19.93 -2.87 5.07
C TYR A 209 -20.03 -2.07 3.78
N THR A 210 -19.77 -0.78 3.84
CA THR A 210 -19.62 0.05 2.65
C THR A 210 -18.57 -0.64 1.77
N ASN A 211 -19.03 -1.21 0.65
CA ASN A 211 -18.14 -1.86 -0.30
C ASN A 211 -17.09 -0.85 -0.73
N LEU A 212 -15.85 -1.17 -0.52
CA LEU A 212 -14.76 -0.43 -1.14
C LEU A 212 -14.99 -0.44 -2.65
N GLN A 213 -15.05 0.73 -3.29
CA GLN A 213 -15.35 0.85 -4.71
C GLN A 213 -14.31 1.72 -5.43
N GLY A 214 -14.24 1.55 -6.75
CA GLY A 214 -13.38 2.35 -7.59
C GLY A 214 -11.90 2.19 -7.26
N ASN A 215 -11.19 3.31 -7.22
CA ASN A 215 -9.74 3.37 -6.98
C ASN A 215 -9.31 3.10 -5.53
N VAL A 216 -10.24 3.10 -4.58
CA VAL A 216 -9.99 2.67 -3.19
C VAL A 216 -9.79 1.15 -3.11
N GLN A 217 -10.54 0.40 -3.94
CA GLN A 217 -10.48 -1.06 -3.96
C GLN A 217 -9.52 -1.60 -5.03
N LYS A 218 -9.37 -0.87 -6.14
CA LYS A 218 -8.69 -1.36 -7.34
C LYS A 218 -7.65 -0.38 -7.82
N ALA A 219 -6.41 -0.83 -7.89
CA ALA A 219 -5.32 -0.02 -8.39
C ALA A 219 -5.52 0.41 -9.85
N THR A 220 -5.33 1.69 -10.15
CA THR A 220 -5.44 2.26 -11.51
C THR A 220 -4.16 2.14 -12.33
N THR A 221 -3.03 1.91 -11.67
CA THR A 221 -1.71 1.67 -12.28
C THR A 221 -1.01 0.51 -11.58
N ALA A 222 0.15 0.09 -12.08
CA ALA A 222 0.94 -0.96 -11.46
C ALA A 222 1.47 -0.56 -10.07
N ALA A 223 1.81 -1.56 -9.28
CA ALA A 223 2.23 -1.39 -7.90
C ALA A 223 3.62 -0.76 -7.74
N VAL A 224 3.83 -0.12 -6.59
CA VAL A 224 5.15 0.08 -6.00
C VAL A 224 5.51 -1.13 -5.14
N SER A 225 6.48 -1.92 -5.57
CA SER A 225 6.98 -3.07 -4.82
C SER A 225 8.22 -2.70 -4.01
N ILE A 226 8.16 -2.91 -2.70
CA ILE A 226 9.30 -2.76 -1.78
C ILE A 226 9.91 -4.11 -1.38
N GLY A 227 9.48 -5.18 -2.02
CA GLY A 227 9.90 -6.56 -1.81
C GLY A 227 9.77 -7.39 -3.10
N ASN A 228 9.72 -8.71 -2.97
CA ASN A 228 9.55 -9.62 -4.11
C ASN A 228 8.22 -10.39 -4.09
N GLY A 229 7.36 -10.13 -3.11
CA GLY A 229 6.07 -10.81 -2.95
C GLY A 229 6.14 -12.19 -2.28
N GLU A 230 7.33 -12.72 -2.04
CA GLU A 230 7.53 -14.08 -1.51
C GLU A 230 8.42 -14.11 -0.25
N THR A 231 9.71 -13.89 -0.44
CA THR A 231 10.72 -14.06 0.61
C THR A 231 11.31 -12.77 1.12
N LEU A 232 11.10 -11.66 0.41
CA LEU A 232 11.64 -10.35 0.75
C LEU A 232 10.53 -9.36 1.05
N THR A 233 10.50 -8.88 2.28
CA THR A 233 9.58 -7.85 2.74
C THR A 233 10.35 -6.70 3.39
N ARG A 234 9.74 -5.51 3.46
CA ARG A 234 10.28 -4.33 4.14
C ARG A 234 9.21 -3.60 4.92
N GLN A 235 9.59 -3.00 6.02
CA GLN A 235 8.75 -2.03 6.71
C GLN A 235 8.82 -0.68 6.00
N LEU A 236 7.69 0.01 5.93
CA LEU A 236 7.65 1.44 5.61
C LEU A 236 7.76 2.21 6.93
N THR A 237 8.91 2.80 7.19
CA THR A 237 9.18 3.56 8.41
C THR A 237 9.09 5.07 8.17
N GLY A 238 8.84 5.85 9.23
CA GLY A 238 8.75 7.31 9.11
C GLY A 238 7.49 7.80 8.39
N LEU A 239 6.41 7.01 8.41
CA LEU A 239 5.14 7.32 7.76
C LEU A 239 4.30 8.25 8.64
N ALA A 240 3.88 9.40 8.12
CA ALA A 240 2.88 10.24 8.78
C ALA A 240 1.48 9.62 8.67
N ALA A 241 0.55 10.14 9.47
CA ALA A 241 -0.84 9.73 9.43
C ALA A 241 -1.48 10.07 8.07
N GLY A 242 -2.15 9.09 7.46
CA GLY A 242 -2.95 9.30 6.26
C GLY A 242 -4.20 10.13 6.56
N THR A 243 -4.71 10.86 5.55
CA THR A 243 -5.91 11.71 5.65
C THR A 243 -7.02 11.31 4.70
N ALA A 244 -6.69 10.67 3.59
CA ALA A 244 -7.64 10.19 2.59
C ALA A 244 -7.80 8.65 2.66
N ASP A 245 -8.92 8.15 2.17
CA ASP A 245 -9.23 6.70 2.14
C ASP A 245 -8.19 5.85 1.38
N THR A 246 -7.36 6.50 0.57
CA THR A 246 -6.32 5.87 -0.24
C THR A 246 -4.92 6.06 0.32
N ASP A 247 -4.78 6.74 1.46
CA ASP A 247 -3.51 6.94 2.11
C ASP A 247 -3.08 5.69 2.91
N ALA A 248 -1.78 5.52 3.07
CA ALA A 248 -1.26 4.50 3.94
C ALA A 248 -1.48 4.87 5.42
N VAL A 249 -1.85 3.88 6.21
CA VAL A 249 -2.06 4.02 7.65
C VAL A 249 -0.77 3.70 8.39
N ASN A 250 -0.33 4.57 9.30
CA ASN A 250 0.80 4.30 10.16
C ASN A 250 0.40 3.59 11.48
N VAL A 251 1.40 3.06 12.19
CA VAL A 251 1.19 2.35 13.46
C VAL A 251 0.56 3.25 14.54
N ALA A 252 0.80 4.57 14.51
CA ALA A 252 0.19 5.49 15.46
C ALA A 252 -1.32 5.63 15.24
N GLN A 253 -1.76 5.74 13.98
CA GLN A 253 -3.19 5.71 13.63
C GLN A 253 -3.79 4.36 14.05
N LEU A 254 -3.12 3.26 13.72
CA LEU A 254 -3.54 1.93 14.07
C LEU A 254 -3.62 1.73 15.60
N LYS A 255 -2.68 2.28 16.38
CA LYS A 255 -2.71 2.30 17.84
C LYS A 255 -3.84 3.14 18.43
N ASN A 256 -4.50 3.97 17.65
CA ASN A 256 -5.64 4.80 18.06
C ASN A 256 -7.00 4.28 17.53
N VAL A 257 -7.05 3.14 16.83
CA VAL A 257 -8.29 2.47 16.39
C VAL A 257 -8.67 1.39 17.39
N GLY A 258 -9.75 1.58 18.10
CA GLY A 258 -10.21 0.58 19.06
C GLY A 258 -11.64 0.83 19.53
N VAL A 259 -12.27 -0.15 20.17
CA VAL A 259 -13.61 -0.06 20.74
C VAL A 259 -13.54 -0.28 22.24
N ALA A 260 -13.87 0.73 23.04
CA ALA A 260 -14.07 0.57 24.49
C ALA A 260 -15.55 0.27 24.78
N VAL A 261 -15.79 -0.67 25.66
CA VAL A 261 -17.13 -0.95 26.19
C VAL A 261 -17.25 -0.27 27.53
N THR A 262 -18.12 0.73 27.63
CA THR A 262 -18.45 1.35 28.93
C THR A 262 -19.76 0.76 29.45
N GLY A 263 -19.72 0.22 30.65
CA GLY A 263 -20.90 -0.16 31.43
C GLY A 263 -21.48 1.02 32.19
N ASN A 264 -22.60 0.81 32.89
CA ASN A 264 -23.16 1.80 33.85
C ASN A 264 -22.18 2.16 34.94
N THR A 265 -21.17 1.33 35.19
CA THR A 265 -20.07 1.53 36.14
C THR A 265 -18.81 0.93 35.58
N GLY A 266 -17.76 1.76 35.43
CA GLY A 266 -16.46 1.36 34.92
C GLY A 266 -16.35 1.39 33.41
N SER A 267 -15.13 1.58 32.94
CA SER A 267 -14.73 1.45 31.53
C SER A 267 -13.71 0.34 31.42
N SER A 268 -13.79 -0.45 30.33
CA SER A 268 -12.75 -1.43 29.98
C SER A 268 -11.73 -0.82 29.04
N ASP A 269 -10.51 -1.34 29.05
CA ASP A 269 -9.52 -1.05 28.06
C ASP A 269 -9.88 -1.63 26.67
N PHE A 270 -9.24 -1.12 25.68
CA PHE A 270 -9.54 -1.29 24.25
C PHE A 270 -9.30 -2.68 23.63
N LEU A 271 -10.28 -3.18 22.82
CA LEU A 271 -10.14 -4.38 21.98
C LEU A 271 -9.49 -4.03 20.63
N THR A 272 -8.40 -4.70 20.28
CA THR A 272 -7.79 -4.64 18.95
C THR A 272 -7.67 -6.06 18.36
N ASP A 273 -7.09 -6.17 17.19
CA ASP A 273 -7.01 -7.35 16.32
C ASP A 273 -6.79 -8.69 17.06
N GLY A 274 -7.65 -9.68 16.75
CA GLY A 274 -7.63 -11.00 17.39
C GLY A 274 -8.24 -11.07 18.79
N GLY A 275 -8.68 -9.97 19.34
CA GLY A 275 -9.31 -9.90 20.64
C GLY A 275 -10.73 -10.44 20.65
N LYS A 276 -11.11 -11.08 21.74
CA LYS A 276 -12.46 -11.60 21.94
C LYS A 276 -13.27 -10.61 22.76
N LEU A 277 -14.37 -10.12 22.22
CA LEU A 277 -15.41 -9.46 23.03
C LEU A 277 -16.11 -10.53 23.87
N ASN A 278 -15.72 -10.65 25.13
CA ASN A 278 -16.41 -11.50 26.10
C ASN A 278 -17.57 -10.71 26.71
N VAL A 279 -18.74 -10.87 26.14
CA VAL A 279 -19.97 -10.39 26.77
C VAL A 279 -20.41 -11.48 27.74
N ARG A 280 -20.23 -11.24 29.02
CA ARG A 280 -20.69 -12.14 30.10
C ARG A 280 -21.96 -11.61 30.70
N GLY A 281 -22.94 -12.48 30.80
CA GLY A 281 -24.08 -12.20 31.64
C GLY A 281 -23.70 -12.44 33.08
N GLU A 282 -24.03 -11.50 33.95
CA GLU A 282 -23.89 -11.65 35.39
C GLU A 282 -25.25 -11.69 36.03
N GLY A 283 -25.38 -12.48 37.08
CA GLY A 283 -26.64 -12.67 37.79
C GLY A 283 -27.67 -13.40 36.96
N ARG A 284 -28.72 -12.72 36.58
CA ARG A 284 -29.84 -13.30 35.81
C ARG A 284 -29.72 -13.20 34.32
N VAL A 285 -28.67 -12.61 33.79
CA VAL A 285 -28.40 -12.54 32.36
C VAL A 285 -27.45 -13.65 31.99
N SER A 286 -27.85 -14.53 31.10
CA SER A 286 -26.98 -15.48 30.43
C SER A 286 -26.75 -15.04 29.00
N VAL A 287 -25.53 -15.20 28.52
CA VAL A 287 -25.12 -14.88 27.16
C VAL A 287 -24.67 -16.15 26.47
N ALA A 288 -25.31 -16.48 25.36
CA ALA A 288 -24.90 -17.57 24.51
C ALA A 288 -24.42 -16.99 23.18
N ALA A 289 -23.18 -17.28 22.82
CA ALA A 289 -22.65 -17.01 21.50
C ALA A 289 -22.77 -18.28 20.65
N SER A 290 -23.31 -18.18 19.46
CA SER A 290 -23.36 -19.27 18.49
C SER A 290 -22.92 -18.78 17.11
N ASP A 291 -22.20 -19.62 16.40
CA ASP A 291 -21.89 -19.49 15.00
C ASP A 291 -22.84 -20.44 14.25
N ASP A 292 -23.59 -19.94 13.30
CA ASP A 292 -24.53 -20.74 12.50
C ASP A 292 -23.85 -21.40 11.27
N GLY A 293 -22.53 -21.22 11.13
CA GLY A 293 -21.75 -21.71 9.99
C GLY A 293 -21.96 -20.91 8.69
N ALA A 294 -22.87 -19.93 8.69
CA ALA A 294 -23.20 -19.08 7.54
C ALA A 294 -22.55 -17.69 7.64
N LYS A 295 -21.46 -17.56 8.37
CA LYS A 295 -20.72 -16.31 8.60
C LYS A 295 -21.44 -15.27 9.47
N ASP A 296 -22.48 -15.65 10.17
CA ASP A 296 -23.18 -14.81 11.14
C ASP A 296 -22.93 -15.30 12.57
N SER A 297 -22.27 -14.48 13.35
CA SER A 297 -22.12 -14.73 14.80
C SER A 297 -23.31 -14.16 15.54
N LYS A 298 -24.06 -15.01 16.21
CA LYS A 298 -25.23 -14.63 16.98
C LYS A 298 -24.89 -14.56 18.46
N LEU A 299 -25.17 -13.42 19.06
CA LEU A 299 -25.13 -13.24 20.52
C LEU A 299 -26.56 -13.23 21.04
N THR A 300 -26.92 -14.23 21.81
CA THR A 300 -28.23 -14.32 22.43
C THR A 300 -28.10 -14.01 23.91
N LEU A 301 -28.73 -12.92 24.36
CA LEU A 301 -28.86 -12.60 25.75
C LEU A 301 -30.19 -13.16 26.26
N LYS A 302 -30.11 -13.97 27.28
CA LYS A 302 -31.30 -14.47 27.99
C LYS A 302 -31.30 -13.88 29.37
N PHE A 303 -32.41 -13.34 29.74
CA PHE A 303 -32.67 -12.92 31.12
C PHE A 303 -33.37 -14.06 31.87
N ASP A 304 -32.79 -14.52 32.98
CA ASP A 304 -33.46 -15.47 33.89
C ASP A 304 -34.31 -14.69 34.86
N ASP A 305 -35.59 -14.68 34.61
CA ASP A 305 -36.60 -14.06 35.46
C ASP A 305 -37.18 -15.03 36.50
N THR A 306 -36.61 -16.24 36.59
CA THR A 306 -37.02 -17.21 37.60
C THR A 306 -36.73 -16.64 39.01
N ASN A 307 -37.74 -16.74 39.88
CA ASN A 307 -37.69 -16.24 41.27
C ASN A 307 -37.61 -14.70 41.43
N LEU A 308 -37.97 -13.90 40.42
CA LEU A 308 -38.16 -12.46 40.60
C LEU A 308 -39.27 -12.11 41.53
N VAL A 309 -40.28 -12.96 41.59
CA VAL A 309 -41.44 -12.78 42.44
C VAL A 309 -41.54 -13.93 43.42
N LYS A 310 -41.61 -13.61 44.72
CA LYS A 310 -41.88 -14.56 45.79
C LYS A 310 -43.25 -14.36 46.31
N ALA A 311 -43.95 -15.46 46.51
CA ALA A 311 -45.27 -15.43 47.15
C ALA A 311 -45.17 -14.93 48.59
N GLY A 312 -46.02 -13.97 48.94
CA GLY A 312 -46.28 -13.56 50.33
C GLY A 312 -47.42 -14.36 50.93
N ARG A 313 -47.96 -13.86 52.02
CA ARG A 313 -49.08 -14.51 52.71
C ARG A 313 -50.35 -14.45 51.80
N ASN A 314 -51.02 -15.56 51.62
CA ASN A 314 -52.29 -15.73 50.86
C ASN A 314 -52.15 -15.54 49.33
N VAL A 315 -50.92 -15.67 48.78
CA VAL A 315 -50.67 -15.60 47.31
C VAL A 315 -49.82 -16.79 46.92
N THR A 316 -50.10 -17.41 45.81
CA THR A 316 -49.21 -18.35 45.11
C THR A 316 -48.72 -17.74 43.83
N VAL A 317 -47.46 -18.00 43.45
CA VAL A 317 -46.86 -17.60 42.21
C VAL A 317 -46.53 -18.87 41.41
N ASP A 318 -47.27 -19.10 40.38
CA ASP A 318 -46.95 -20.19 39.42
C ASP A 318 -46.05 -19.63 38.33
N THR A 319 -45.01 -20.37 38.01
CA THR A 319 -44.06 -19.98 36.98
C THR A 319 -44.08 -21.01 35.86
N SER A 320 -44.28 -20.56 34.63
CA SER A 320 -44.17 -21.40 33.42
C SER A 320 -43.19 -20.75 32.42
N VAL A 321 -42.39 -21.56 31.72
CA VAL A 321 -41.48 -21.12 30.70
C VAL A 321 -41.87 -21.74 29.38
N THR A 322 -42.23 -20.92 28.41
CA THR A 322 -42.59 -21.35 27.03
C THR A 322 -41.84 -20.47 26.06
N ASP A 323 -41.11 -21.06 25.12
CA ASP A 323 -40.30 -20.37 24.11
C ASP A 323 -39.32 -19.31 24.68
N GLY A 324 -38.72 -19.61 25.85
CA GLY A 324 -37.78 -18.71 26.53
C GLY A 324 -38.45 -17.50 27.20
N LYS A 325 -39.77 -17.49 27.31
CA LYS A 325 -40.54 -16.48 28.06
C LYS A 325 -41.02 -17.08 29.37
N THR A 326 -40.68 -16.43 30.45
CA THR A 326 -41.19 -16.80 31.77
C THR A 326 -42.49 -16.05 32.06
N THR A 327 -43.51 -16.80 32.39
CA THR A 327 -44.80 -16.27 32.76
C THR A 327 -44.99 -16.51 34.25
N TYR A 328 -45.28 -15.44 34.99
CA TYR A 328 -45.62 -15.49 36.39
C TYR A 328 -47.15 -15.35 36.51
N THR A 329 -47.78 -16.38 36.97
CA THR A 329 -49.21 -16.34 37.34
C THR A 329 -49.31 -16.14 38.83
N ILE A 330 -49.85 -15.01 39.23
CA ILE A 330 -50.07 -14.69 40.66
C ILE A 330 -51.51 -15.00 40.99
N ASN A 331 -51.71 -16.04 41.83
CA ASN A 331 -53.04 -16.49 42.22
C ASN A 331 -53.25 -16.04 43.67
N ALA A 332 -54.27 -15.24 43.91
CA ALA A 332 -54.74 -14.89 45.23
C ALA A 332 -55.82 -15.85 45.70
N ALA A 333 -55.83 -16.22 46.98
CA ALA A 333 -56.92 -16.96 47.55
C ALA A 333 -58.22 -16.14 47.51
N ASP A 334 -59.31 -16.77 47.12
CA ASP A 334 -60.62 -16.20 46.68
C ASP A 334 -61.39 -15.51 47.85
N THR A 335 -60.75 -14.97 48.84
CA THR A 335 -61.37 -14.21 49.89
C THR A 335 -60.58 -12.95 50.17
N ALA A 336 -61.10 -11.80 49.81
CA ALA A 336 -60.78 -10.43 50.20
C ALA A 336 -59.43 -10.18 50.94
N ALA A 337 -58.44 -11.05 50.77
CA ALA A 337 -57.13 -10.95 51.39
C ALA A 337 -56.25 -10.05 50.57
N LYS A 338 -55.75 -9.02 51.17
CA LYS A 338 -54.61 -8.30 50.68
C LYS A 338 -53.43 -9.30 50.61
N TYR A 339 -52.96 -9.63 49.39
CA TYR A 339 -51.77 -10.44 49.27
C TYR A 339 -50.55 -9.54 49.06
N ASP A 340 -49.62 -9.69 50.02
CA ASP A 340 -48.34 -9.05 49.94
C ASP A 340 -47.31 -10.07 49.41
N PHE A 341 -46.53 -9.69 48.42
CA PHE A 341 -45.41 -10.52 47.98
C PHE A 341 -44.12 -9.74 48.08
N LEU A 342 -43.01 -10.45 48.33
CA LEU A 342 -41.70 -9.87 48.43
C LEU A 342 -41.02 -9.84 47.05
N THR A 343 -40.54 -8.68 46.67
CA THR A 343 -39.62 -8.52 45.59
C THR A 343 -38.22 -8.24 46.11
N ASN A 344 -37.22 -8.80 45.48
CA ASN A 344 -35.82 -8.51 45.82
C ASN A 344 -34.99 -8.52 44.53
N ALA A 345 -34.06 -7.60 44.42
CA ALA A 345 -33.05 -7.65 43.37
C ALA A 345 -31.84 -8.44 43.90
N THR A 346 -31.50 -9.52 43.24
CA THR A 346 -30.32 -10.32 43.57
C THR A 346 -29.42 -10.44 42.35
N ALA A 347 -28.11 -10.34 42.56
CA ALA A 347 -27.13 -10.55 41.48
C ALA A 347 -26.29 -11.79 41.86
N ASN A 348 -26.38 -12.84 41.04
CA ASN A 348 -25.49 -13.99 41.17
C ASN A 348 -24.32 -13.82 40.19
N GLY A 349 -23.23 -13.18 40.69
CA GLY A 349 -22.09 -12.78 39.87
C GLY A 349 -22.29 -11.47 39.09
N GLY A 350 -23.49 -10.88 39.06
CA GLY A 350 -23.77 -9.55 38.50
C GLY A 350 -23.72 -8.42 39.54
N LYS A 351 -24.14 -7.23 39.13
CA LYS A 351 -24.23 -6.07 40.02
C LYS A 351 -25.69 -5.63 40.14
N VAL A 352 -26.13 -5.48 41.35
CA VAL A 352 -27.35 -4.70 41.66
C VAL A 352 -26.93 -3.25 41.79
N ASP A 353 -27.46 -2.37 40.93
CA ASP A 353 -27.25 -0.94 41.05
C ASP A 353 -28.12 -0.40 42.20
N GLY A 354 -27.47 0.17 43.20
CA GLY A 354 -28.09 0.58 44.44
C GLY A 354 -28.09 -0.51 45.54
N THR A 355 -28.91 -0.31 46.58
CA THR A 355 -28.99 -1.24 47.71
C THR A 355 -30.18 -2.19 47.52
N ALA A 356 -29.89 -3.45 47.22
CA ALA A 356 -30.91 -4.49 47.17
C ALA A 356 -31.49 -4.72 48.58
N LYS A 357 -32.77 -4.53 48.73
CA LYS A 357 -33.52 -4.87 49.94
C LYS A 357 -34.79 -5.60 49.58
N PRO A 358 -35.14 -6.68 50.26
CA PRO A 358 -36.47 -7.23 50.14
C PRO A 358 -37.53 -6.14 50.40
N ALA A 359 -38.44 -5.99 49.48
CA ALA A 359 -39.54 -5.04 49.60
C ALA A 359 -40.88 -5.79 49.45
N THR A 360 -41.79 -5.49 50.37
CA THR A 360 -43.15 -6.04 50.33
C THR A 360 -43.98 -5.27 49.30
N VAL A 361 -44.50 -5.96 48.31
CA VAL A 361 -45.49 -5.42 47.37
C VAL A 361 -46.85 -5.70 47.94
N GLN A 362 -47.56 -4.66 48.34
CA GLN A 362 -48.90 -4.76 48.90
C GLN A 362 -49.94 -4.79 47.78
N SER A 363 -51.11 -5.40 48.07
CA SER A 363 -52.24 -5.36 47.15
C SER A 363 -52.59 -3.93 46.72
N GLY A 364 -52.67 -3.68 45.43
CA GLY A 364 -52.93 -2.37 44.84
C GLY A 364 -51.68 -1.54 44.51
N THR A 365 -50.46 -2.04 44.79
CA THR A 365 -49.22 -1.39 44.38
C THR A 365 -48.74 -1.91 43.02
N THR A 366 -47.91 -1.15 42.37
CA THR A 366 -47.34 -1.47 41.03
C THR A 366 -45.91 -1.97 41.17
N VAL A 367 -45.63 -3.08 40.49
CA VAL A 367 -44.24 -3.55 40.26
C VAL A 367 -43.84 -3.16 38.85
N ASN A 368 -42.81 -2.34 38.72
CA ASN A 368 -42.29 -1.91 37.43
C ASN A 368 -41.09 -2.80 37.00
N TYR A 369 -41.26 -3.49 35.93
CA TYR A 369 -40.19 -4.22 35.24
C TYR A 369 -39.59 -3.30 34.17
N ALA A 370 -38.47 -2.67 34.49
CA ALA A 370 -37.85 -1.67 33.60
C ALA A 370 -36.66 -2.22 32.86
N ALA A 371 -36.52 -1.83 31.60
CA ALA A 371 -35.33 -2.08 30.86
C ALA A 371 -34.25 -1.02 31.15
N GLY A 372 -33.02 -1.46 31.36
CA GLY A 372 -31.86 -0.59 31.49
C GLY A 372 -31.46 0.00 30.10
N LYS A 373 -30.41 0.79 30.12
CA LYS A 373 -29.87 1.39 28.89
C LYS A 373 -29.52 0.29 27.85
N ASN A 374 -29.86 0.51 26.61
CA ASN A 374 -29.68 -0.43 25.50
C ASN A 374 -30.56 -1.70 25.52
N LEU A 375 -31.49 -1.79 26.44
CA LEU A 375 -32.46 -2.86 26.49
C LEU A 375 -33.88 -2.32 26.26
N THR A 376 -34.67 -3.10 25.57
CA THR A 376 -36.13 -2.91 25.45
C THR A 376 -36.83 -3.94 26.32
N VAL A 377 -37.85 -3.56 27.06
CA VAL A 377 -38.77 -4.46 27.71
C VAL A 377 -40.11 -4.37 27.00
N LYS A 378 -40.64 -5.51 26.56
CA LYS A 378 -41.99 -5.64 26.07
C LYS A 378 -42.82 -6.37 27.10
N GLN A 379 -43.99 -5.81 27.40
CA GLN A 379 -44.98 -6.44 28.23
C GLN A 379 -46.17 -6.90 27.36
N ASP A 380 -46.47 -8.18 27.40
CA ASP A 380 -47.67 -8.76 26.78
C ASP A 380 -48.62 -9.20 27.89
N ILE A 381 -49.83 -8.66 27.90
CA ILE A 381 -50.84 -8.92 28.91
C ILE A 381 -52.02 -9.65 28.29
N LYS A 382 -52.33 -10.85 28.79
CA LYS A 382 -53.57 -11.59 28.48
C LYS A 382 -54.49 -11.51 29.67
N GLN A 383 -55.29 -10.44 29.76
CA GLN A 383 -56.20 -10.17 30.89
C GLN A 383 -57.18 -11.27 31.16
N SER A 384 -57.64 -12.01 30.12
CA SER A 384 -58.64 -13.08 30.24
C SER A 384 -58.16 -14.26 31.11
N ILE A 385 -56.83 -14.45 31.25
CA ILE A 385 -56.23 -15.56 32.02
C ILE A 385 -55.21 -15.06 33.06
N GLY A 386 -55.15 -13.75 33.26
CA GLY A 386 -54.22 -13.14 34.23
C GLY A 386 -52.73 -13.29 33.89
N GLU A 387 -52.41 -13.60 32.60
CA GLU A 387 -51.04 -13.83 32.14
C GLU A 387 -50.35 -12.51 31.76
N GLN A 388 -49.13 -12.29 32.29
CA GLN A 388 -48.26 -11.19 31.89
C GLN A 388 -46.88 -11.73 31.51
N THR A 389 -46.45 -11.41 30.31
CA THR A 389 -45.13 -11.81 29.80
C THR A 389 -44.28 -10.59 29.58
N TYR A 390 -43.11 -10.60 30.15
CA TYR A 390 -42.10 -9.54 29.98
C TYR A 390 -40.95 -10.09 29.17
N THR A 391 -40.71 -9.49 28.00
CA THR A 391 -39.63 -9.86 27.12
C THR A 391 -38.59 -8.74 27.10
N TYR A 392 -37.34 -9.06 27.44
CA TYR A 392 -36.21 -8.14 27.34
C TYR A 392 -35.43 -8.48 26.07
N SER A 393 -35.15 -7.46 25.26
CA SER A 393 -34.33 -7.57 24.06
C SER A 393 -33.28 -6.49 24.03
N LEU A 394 -32.15 -6.77 23.42
CA LEU A 394 -31.14 -5.75 23.13
C LEU A 394 -31.67 -4.85 22.03
N ASN A 395 -31.44 -3.53 22.13
CA ASN A 395 -31.78 -2.60 21.06
C ASN A 395 -30.90 -2.88 19.83
N SER A 396 -31.46 -2.66 18.64
CA SER A 396 -30.71 -2.77 17.37
C SER A 396 -29.52 -1.81 17.32
N ASP A 397 -29.67 -0.63 17.94
CA ASP A 397 -28.64 0.39 18.03
C ASP A 397 -28.17 0.55 19.50
N LEU A 398 -26.91 0.26 19.73
CA LEU A 398 -26.28 0.39 21.03
C LEU A 398 -25.66 1.78 21.20
N GLY A 399 -26.34 2.69 21.92
CA GLY A 399 -25.87 4.06 22.14
C GLY A 399 -24.80 4.17 23.22
N GLY A 400 -23.78 5.03 22.99
CA GLY A 400 -22.73 5.32 23.96
C GLY A 400 -21.60 4.29 24.00
N ILE A 401 -21.44 3.50 22.93
CA ILE A 401 -20.26 2.67 22.72
C ILE A 401 -19.17 3.52 22.10
N THR A 402 -18.04 3.67 22.79
CA THR A 402 -16.90 4.47 22.35
C THR A 402 -15.72 3.63 21.88
N SER A 403 -15.64 2.38 22.31
CA SER A 403 -14.56 1.47 21.87
C SER A 403 -14.91 0.00 22.12
N ILE A 404 -14.28 -0.94 21.39
CA ILE A 404 -14.30 -2.39 21.61
C ILE A 404 -12.87 -2.85 21.87
N THR A 405 -12.61 -3.43 23.05
CA THR A 405 -11.26 -3.77 23.56
C THR A 405 -11.16 -5.24 23.94
N ASN A 406 -10.07 -5.89 23.61
CA ASN A 406 -9.69 -7.17 24.21
C ASN A 406 -8.74 -6.95 25.39
N ASN A 407 -9.06 -7.45 26.56
CA ASN A 407 -8.25 -7.30 27.76
C ASN A 407 -6.83 -7.86 27.53
N GLY A 408 -5.83 -6.96 27.47
CA GLY A 408 -4.44 -7.29 27.14
C GLY A 408 -4.11 -7.40 25.62
N GLY A 409 -5.04 -7.07 24.75
CA GLY A 409 -4.87 -7.08 23.28
C GLY A 409 -5.21 -5.75 22.61
N PRO A 410 -5.24 -5.80 21.27
CA PRO A 410 -5.52 -4.60 20.47
C PRO A 410 -6.93 -4.02 20.67
N THR A 411 -7.11 -2.73 20.44
CA THR A 411 -8.35 -1.94 20.64
C THR A 411 -8.77 -1.19 19.38
N MET A 412 -10.06 -1.23 19.01
CA MET A 412 -10.68 -0.38 18.00
C MET A 412 -11.51 0.72 18.66
N HIS A 413 -11.15 1.98 18.46
CA HIS A 413 -11.80 3.16 19.03
C HIS A 413 -12.59 3.95 17.98
N PHE A 414 -13.79 4.36 18.30
CA PHE A 414 -14.65 5.23 17.50
C PHE A 414 -14.69 6.62 18.12
N GLY A 415 -13.97 7.59 17.57
CA GLY A 415 -13.91 8.94 18.12
C GLY A 415 -13.81 10.00 17.02
N GLY A 416 -14.67 11.01 17.04
CA GLY A 416 -14.73 12.06 16.04
C GLY A 416 -14.88 11.49 14.62
N ASP A 417 -14.05 11.95 13.70
CA ASP A 417 -14.09 11.53 12.30
C ASP A 417 -13.14 10.33 11.99
N ASN A 418 -12.57 9.68 12.99
CA ASN A 418 -11.51 8.68 12.83
C ASN A 418 -11.85 7.34 13.48
N ILE A 419 -11.49 6.26 12.80
CA ILE A 419 -11.37 4.93 13.40
C ILE A 419 -9.88 4.66 13.62
N SER A 420 -9.45 4.38 14.87
CA SER A 420 -8.05 4.10 15.20
C SER A 420 -7.86 2.69 15.79
N ILE A 421 -6.82 1.93 15.40
CA ILE A 421 -6.46 0.61 15.93
C ILE A 421 -5.13 0.73 16.70
N THR A 422 -5.10 0.35 17.99
CA THR A 422 -3.92 0.44 18.86
C THR A 422 -3.50 -0.93 19.40
N GLY A 423 -2.18 -1.15 19.57
CA GLY A 423 -1.61 -2.37 20.19
C GLY A 423 -1.37 -3.53 19.21
N GLY A 424 -1.36 -3.28 17.91
CA GLY A 424 -1.05 -4.29 16.88
C GLY A 424 -0.60 -3.69 15.55
N ASN A 425 -0.10 -4.51 14.66
CA ASN A 425 0.32 -4.13 13.31
C ASN A 425 -0.83 -4.26 12.31
N LEU A 426 -0.84 -3.40 11.27
CA LEU A 426 -1.69 -3.60 10.09
C LEU A 426 -0.97 -4.54 9.13
N ASP A 427 -1.46 -5.77 9.00
CA ASP A 427 -1.04 -6.70 7.95
C ASP A 427 -1.96 -6.52 6.74
N LEU A 428 -1.39 -6.13 5.62
CA LEU A 428 -2.10 -5.94 4.35
C LEU A 428 -2.12 -7.20 3.48
N GLY A 429 -1.58 -8.32 3.97
CA GLY A 429 -1.61 -9.60 3.27
C GLY A 429 -0.97 -9.58 1.87
N GLY A 430 0.07 -8.76 1.65
CA GLY A 430 0.74 -8.63 0.36
C GLY A 430 0.03 -7.75 -0.67
N ASN A 431 -1.00 -7.02 -0.28
CA ASN A 431 -1.74 -6.12 -1.17
C ASN A 431 -1.11 -4.73 -1.30
N ASN A 432 -1.47 -4.03 -2.36
CA ASN A 432 -0.91 -2.73 -2.71
C ASN A 432 -1.41 -1.60 -1.81
N ILE A 433 -0.52 -0.63 -1.53
CA ILE A 433 -0.92 0.70 -1.06
C ILE A 433 -1.12 1.58 -2.30
N THR A 434 -2.34 2.01 -2.57
CA THR A 434 -2.71 2.84 -3.72
C THR A 434 -3.11 4.25 -3.30
N ASN A 435 -2.99 5.22 -4.23
CA ASN A 435 -3.32 6.63 -3.99
C ASN A 435 -2.58 7.28 -2.81
N LEU A 436 -1.35 6.85 -2.58
CA LEU A 436 -0.49 7.48 -1.60
C LEU A 436 -0.23 8.94 -2.02
N LYS A 437 -0.60 9.89 -1.18
CA LYS A 437 -0.26 11.30 -1.41
C LYS A 437 1.26 11.47 -1.39
N SER A 438 1.79 12.41 -2.19
CA SER A 438 3.21 12.78 -2.16
C SER A 438 3.68 13.02 -0.71
N GLY A 439 4.80 12.42 -0.36
CA GLY A 439 5.45 12.62 0.94
C GLY A 439 6.01 14.04 1.12
N GLY A 440 6.17 14.80 0.04
CA GLY A 440 6.81 16.11 0.05
C GLY A 440 8.25 16.01 0.57
N ASP A 441 8.68 17.05 1.30
CA ASP A 441 10.02 17.10 1.90
C ASP A 441 10.06 16.57 3.35
N VAL A 442 9.00 15.90 3.79
CA VAL A 442 8.88 15.36 5.16
C VAL A 442 9.50 13.97 5.21
N THR A 443 10.59 13.82 5.95
CA THR A 443 11.43 12.60 5.97
C THR A 443 10.77 11.35 6.54
N ASN A 444 9.61 11.47 7.21
CA ASN A 444 8.86 10.35 7.78
C ASN A 444 7.55 10.04 7.02
N ASN A 445 7.36 10.63 5.84
CA ASN A 445 6.25 10.30 4.97
C ASN A 445 6.65 9.15 4.02
N ALA A 446 5.68 8.33 3.64
CA ALA A 446 5.88 7.39 2.55
C ALA A 446 5.95 8.13 1.22
N ALA A 447 6.94 7.79 0.40
CA ALA A 447 7.06 8.32 -0.95
C ALA A 447 6.11 7.60 -1.90
N ASN A 448 5.40 8.35 -2.74
CA ASN A 448 4.69 7.80 -3.88
C ASN A 448 5.58 7.81 -5.14
N ILE A 449 5.11 7.24 -6.24
CA ILE A 449 5.86 7.17 -7.50
C ILE A 449 6.28 8.58 -7.99
N GLY A 450 5.43 9.58 -7.80
CA GLY A 450 5.72 10.97 -8.17
C GLY A 450 6.89 11.56 -7.38
N ASP A 451 7.02 11.20 -6.11
CA ASP A 451 8.14 11.63 -5.25
C ASP A 451 9.45 11.00 -5.72
N VAL A 452 9.44 9.70 -6.06
CA VAL A 452 10.61 8.99 -6.57
C VAL A 452 11.09 9.56 -7.91
N VAL A 453 10.16 9.85 -8.82
CA VAL A 453 10.47 10.48 -10.14
C VAL A 453 11.04 11.89 -9.97
N ARG A 454 10.62 12.64 -8.95
CA ARG A 454 11.15 13.98 -8.66
C ARG A 454 12.59 13.95 -8.14
N ILE A 455 12.97 12.93 -7.38
CA ILE A 455 14.34 12.76 -6.83
C ILE A 455 15.30 12.26 -7.90
N SER A 456 14.80 11.58 -8.94
CA SER A 456 15.61 11.04 -10.04
C SER A 456 15.87 12.02 -11.20
N LYS A 457 15.40 13.25 -11.11
CA LYS A 457 15.72 14.37 -12.01
C LYS A 457 16.74 15.32 -11.34
#